data_a10265d872cc655b81ca7c0c5e1f9820
#
_entry.id   a10265d872cc655b81ca7c0c5e1f9820
#
_cell.length_a   1.000
_cell.length_b   1.000
_cell.length_c   1.000
_cell.angle_alpha   90.00
_cell.angle_beta   90.00
_cell.angle_gamma   90.00
#
_symmetry.space_group_name_H-M   'P 1'
#
loop_
_entity.id
_entity.type
_entity.pdbx_description
1 polymer ?
#
loop_
_entity_poly.entity_id
_entity_poly.type
_entity_poly.pdbx_seq_one_letter_code
_entity_poly.pdbx_strand_id
1 'polypeptide(L)'
;MMSLDSSIHRGVLLILSLSLSIASATILVAQDDRPELTLRASPNASLAPADILFVGRLRGGKDDHEDFYCLNAEWDWGDGTISQSSFDCEPYEPGISEIRRRFSRRHSYQTGGRYQIRLHLKRGNDTIETARTNVRIQGGLLPD
;
A
#
# COMPACT_ATOMS: atom_id res chain seq x y z
N MET A 1 37.18 -58.29 -68.38
CA MET A 1 38.34 -57.41 -68.11
C MET A 1 37.84 -56.13 -67.48
N MET A 2 38.45 -55.82 -66.40
CA MET A 2 38.47 -54.55 -65.69
C MET A 2 37.27 -54.21 -64.79
N SER A 3 37.50 -54.54 -63.68
CA SER A 3 37.15 -54.00 -62.35
C SER A 3 36.95 -52.49 -62.32
N LEU A 4 35.86 -52.06 -61.74
CA LEU A 4 35.71 -50.71 -61.22
C LEU A 4 35.10 -50.80 -59.84
N ASP A 5 36.01 -50.62 -58.94
CA ASP A 5 35.76 -50.42 -57.53
C ASP A 5 35.03 -49.05 -57.28
N SER A 6 33.85 -49.10 -56.70
CA SER A 6 33.14 -47.92 -56.34
C SER A 6 33.03 -47.84 -54.79
N SER A 7 34.01 -47.20 -54.25
CA SER A 7 34.09 -46.88 -52.81
C SER A 7 33.01 -45.89 -52.49
N ILE A 8 31.94 -46.31 -51.81
CA ILE A 8 30.89 -45.50 -51.33
C ILE A 8 31.32 -44.93 -49.93
N HIS A 9 31.73 -43.68 -49.91
CA HIS A 9 31.94 -42.95 -48.68
C HIS A 9 30.61 -42.66 -48.01
N ARG A 10 30.32 -43.44 -46.98
CA ARG A 10 29.24 -43.16 -46.09
C ARG A 10 29.63 -41.94 -45.20
N GLY A 11 29.20 -40.77 -45.66
CA GLY A 11 29.25 -39.57 -44.81
C GLY A 11 28.22 -39.66 -43.65
N VAL A 12 28.74 -39.92 -42.48
CA VAL A 12 27.92 -39.83 -41.25
C VAL A 12 27.72 -38.38 -40.95
N LEU A 13 26.53 -37.84 -41.22
CA LEU A 13 26.09 -36.52 -40.75
C LEU A 13 25.79 -36.64 -39.27
N LEU A 14 26.73 -36.19 -38.45
CA LEU A 14 26.51 -35.91 -37.02
C LEU A 14 25.68 -34.62 -36.92
N ILE A 15 24.38 -34.78 -36.76
CA ILE A 15 23.52 -33.65 -36.38
C ILE A 15 23.73 -33.39 -34.89
N LEU A 16 24.55 -32.38 -34.55
CA LEU A 16 24.64 -31.82 -33.22
C LEU A 16 23.33 -31.06 -32.95
N SER A 17 22.40 -31.69 -32.26
CA SER A 17 21.22 -31.00 -31.72
C SER A 17 21.66 -30.20 -30.49
N LEU A 18 21.92 -28.90 -30.72
CA LEU A 18 22.15 -27.94 -29.64
C LEU A 18 20.80 -27.66 -28.97
N SER A 19 20.50 -28.40 -27.89
CA SER A 19 19.32 -28.14 -27.04
C SER A 19 19.58 -26.86 -26.22
N LEU A 20 19.01 -25.74 -26.69
CA LEU A 20 18.99 -24.50 -25.98
C LEU A 20 18.02 -24.62 -24.78
N SER A 21 18.54 -25.01 -23.62
CA SER A 21 17.77 -25.00 -22.36
C SER A 21 17.50 -23.57 -21.96
N ILE A 22 16.29 -23.07 -22.24
CA ILE A 22 15.81 -21.80 -21.73
C ILE A 22 15.51 -22.02 -20.24
N ALA A 23 16.44 -21.63 -19.36
CA ALA A 23 16.22 -21.57 -17.95
C ALA A 23 15.21 -20.42 -17.69
N SER A 24 13.94 -20.76 -17.49
CA SER A 24 12.92 -19.83 -17.04
C SER A 24 13.27 -19.40 -15.61
N ALA A 25 13.89 -18.23 -15.46
CA ALA A 25 14.08 -17.60 -14.17
C ALA A 25 12.69 -17.18 -13.65
N THR A 26 12.13 -17.96 -12.74
CA THR A 26 10.97 -17.54 -11.95
C THR A 26 11.43 -16.42 -11.03
N ILE A 27 11.05 -15.19 -11.37
CA ILE A 27 11.21 -14.03 -10.46
C ILE A 27 10.23 -14.30 -9.31
N LEU A 28 10.73 -14.75 -8.17
CA LEU A 28 9.98 -14.68 -6.92
C LEU A 28 9.86 -13.18 -6.58
N VAL A 29 8.69 -12.61 -6.88
CA VAL A 29 8.31 -11.34 -6.28
C VAL A 29 8.10 -11.65 -4.79
N ALA A 30 9.04 -11.21 -3.95
CA ALA A 30 8.85 -11.23 -2.52
C ALA A 30 7.59 -10.37 -2.26
N GLN A 31 6.50 -10.99 -1.79
CA GLN A 31 5.37 -10.24 -1.28
C GLN A 31 5.87 -9.49 -0.06
N ASP A 32 5.82 -8.17 -0.13
CA ASP A 32 6.08 -7.33 1.02
C ASP A 32 4.99 -7.63 2.07
N ASP A 33 5.38 -8.30 3.15
CA ASP A 33 4.49 -8.64 4.27
C ASP A 33 4.05 -7.39 5.06
N ARG A 34 4.43 -6.21 4.55
CA ARG A 34 4.14 -4.93 5.18
C ARG A 34 2.72 -4.47 4.86
N PRO A 35 1.92 -4.09 5.85
CA PRO A 35 0.59 -3.51 5.62
C PRO A 35 0.69 -2.18 4.89
N GLU A 36 -0.26 -1.91 4.00
CA GLU A 36 -0.42 -0.63 3.28
C GLU A 36 -1.54 0.20 3.92
N LEU A 37 -1.28 1.47 4.20
CA LEU A 37 -2.27 2.40 4.73
C LEU A 37 -3.06 3.08 3.61
N THR A 38 -4.38 2.98 3.68
CA THR A 38 -5.31 3.71 2.80
C THR A 38 -6.15 4.67 3.63
N LEU A 39 -6.54 5.83 3.05
CA LEU A 39 -7.38 6.83 3.71
C LEU A 39 -8.56 7.20 2.81
N ARG A 40 -9.76 7.22 3.38
CA ARG A 40 -10.99 7.61 2.69
C ARG A 40 -11.76 8.63 3.50
N ALA A 41 -12.42 9.56 2.79
CA ALA A 41 -13.36 10.53 3.34
C ALA A 41 -14.78 10.18 2.90
N SER A 42 -15.75 10.37 3.79
CA SER A 42 -17.17 10.15 3.50
C SER A 42 -18.04 11.21 4.18
N PRO A 43 -18.75 12.03 3.40
CA PRO A 43 -18.62 12.23 1.97
C PRO A 43 -17.27 12.86 1.57
N ASN A 44 -16.85 12.74 0.29
CA ASN A 44 -15.64 13.40 -0.22
C ASN A 44 -15.92 14.82 -0.79
N ALA A 45 -17.18 15.18 -0.91
CA ALA A 45 -17.64 16.51 -1.27
C ALA A 45 -18.90 16.86 -0.48
N SER A 46 -19.01 18.11 0.00
CA SER A 46 -20.16 18.59 0.79
C SER A 46 -20.26 20.12 0.72
N LEU A 47 -21.32 20.68 1.28
CA LEU A 47 -21.51 22.12 1.50
C LEU A 47 -21.01 22.49 2.91
N ALA A 48 -20.43 23.67 3.06
CA ALA A 48 -20.06 24.22 4.36
C ALA A 48 -21.31 24.67 5.15
N PRO A 49 -21.36 24.47 6.48
CA PRO A 49 -20.44 23.70 7.30
C PRO A 49 -20.59 22.18 7.04
N ALA A 50 -19.50 21.45 7.01
CA ALA A 50 -19.51 20.03 6.66
C ALA A 50 -18.78 19.17 7.70
N ASP A 51 -19.45 18.12 8.19
CA ASP A 51 -18.88 17.13 9.08
C ASP A 51 -18.54 15.86 8.29
N ILE A 52 -17.25 15.57 8.14
CA ILE A 52 -16.74 14.50 7.30
C ILE A 52 -16.18 13.38 8.16
N LEU A 53 -16.53 12.13 7.84
CA LEU A 53 -15.92 10.94 8.44
C LEU A 53 -14.70 10.51 7.63
N PHE A 54 -13.56 10.42 8.29
CA PHE A 54 -12.32 9.87 7.73
C PHE A 54 -12.05 8.49 8.29
N VAL A 55 -11.65 7.58 7.39
CA VAL A 55 -11.36 6.20 7.74
C VAL A 55 -10.05 5.77 7.10
N GLY A 56 -9.03 5.59 7.93
CA GLY A 56 -7.76 4.94 7.59
C GLY A 56 -7.88 3.42 7.77
N ARG A 57 -7.33 2.66 6.85
CA ARG A 57 -7.27 1.20 6.93
C ARG A 57 -5.92 0.67 6.51
N LEU A 58 -5.33 -0.18 7.35
CA LEU A 58 -4.21 -1.04 6.99
C LEU A 58 -4.72 -2.26 6.25
N ARG A 59 -4.17 -2.51 5.06
CA ARG A 59 -4.53 -3.63 4.19
C ARG A 59 -3.31 -4.48 3.90
N GLY A 60 -3.54 -5.77 3.69
CA GLY A 60 -2.45 -6.73 3.48
C GLY A 60 -1.54 -6.87 4.69
N GLY A 61 -0.38 -7.48 4.48
CA GLY A 61 0.58 -7.75 5.53
C GLY A 61 0.06 -8.69 6.63
N LYS A 62 0.94 -9.06 7.55
CA LYS A 62 0.61 -9.92 8.70
C LYS A 62 -0.13 -9.14 9.79
N ASP A 63 -0.98 -9.82 10.55
CA ASP A 63 -1.69 -9.23 11.69
C ASP A 63 -0.77 -8.97 12.89
N ASP A 64 0.31 -9.72 13.01
CA ASP A 64 1.34 -9.60 14.04
C ASP A 64 2.58 -8.82 13.59
N HIS A 65 2.44 -7.86 12.66
CA HIS A 65 3.58 -7.08 12.18
C HIS A 65 4.05 -6.07 13.22
N GLU A 66 5.22 -6.31 13.83
CA GLU A 66 5.75 -5.53 14.94
C GLU A 66 5.82 -4.02 14.68
N ASP A 67 6.28 -3.61 13.48
CA ASP A 67 6.38 -2.19 13.14
C ASP A 67 5.04 -1.45 13.11
N PHE A 68 3.94 -2.19 12.93
CA PHE A 68 2.58 -1.63 12.89
C PHE A 68 1.80 -1.83 14.18
N TYR A 69 2.43 -2.46 15.18
CA TYR A 69 1.80 -2.68 16.47
C TYR A 69 1.75 -1.39 17.29
N CYS A 70 0.60 -1.08 17.86
CA CYS A 70 0.35 0.03 18.78
C CYS A 70 0.77 1.42 18.25
N LEU A 71 0.49 1.69 16.97
CA LEU A 71 0.80 2.99 16.39
C LEU A 71 -0.21 4.05 16.83
N ASN A 72 0.28 5.24 17.16
CA ASN A 72 -0.52 6.45 17.34
C ASN A 72 -0.99 6.99 15.99
N ALA A 73 -2.15 7.62 15.96
CA ALA A 73 -2.69 8.25 14.76
C ALA A 73 -2.62 9.78 14.89
N GLU A 74 -1.95 10.45 13.96
CA GLU A 74 -1.93 11.88 13.83
C GLU A 74 -2.65 12.29 12.54
N TRP A 75 -3.62 13.16 12.65
CA TRP A 75 -4.46 13.65 11.57
C TRP A 75 -4.12 15.10 11.28
N ASP A 76 -3.54 15.38 10.12
CA ASP A 76 -3.42 16.72 9.54
C ASP A 76 -4.64 16.97 8.65
N TRP A 77 -5.50 17.90 9.05
CA TRP A 77 -6.78 18.16 8.41
C TRP A 77 -6.69 19.03 7.17
N GLY A 78 -5.52 19.60 6.89
CA GLY A 78 -5.30 20.49 5.74
C GLY A 78 -5.92 21.88 5.89
N ASP A 79 -6.48 22.19 7.04
CA ASP A 79 -7.03 23.51 7.41
C ASP A 79 -6.16 24.25 8.44
N GLY A 80 -4.96 23.72 8.70
CA GLY A 80 -4.03 24.22 9.70
C GLY A 80 -4.21 23.61 11.09
N THR A 81 -5.17 22.69 11.25
CA THR A 81 -5.40 21.99 12.52
C THR A 81 -4.90 20.54 12.45
N ILE A 82 -4.50 20.01 13.61
CA ILE A 82 -3.98 18.65 13.79
C ILE A 82 -4.72 18.01 14.96
N SER A 83 -4.98 16.70 14.85
CA SER A 83 -5.51 15.90 15.95
C SER A 83 -4.67 14.63 16.13
N GLN A 84 -4.53 14.20 17.38
CA GLN A 84 -3.79 12.98 17.71
C GLN A 84 -4.68 12.01 18.50
N SER A 85 -4.41 10.72 18.32
CA SER A 85 -4.99 9.63 19.11
C SER A 85 -3.86 8.70 19.52
N SER A 86 -3.72 8.51 20.84
CA SER A 86 -2.77 7.57 21.43
C SER A 86 -3.51 6.34 21.92
N PHE A 87 -2.85 5.21 21.91
CA PHE A 87 -3.38 3.93 22.38
C PHE A 87 -2.44 3.33 23.41
N ASP A 88 -3.00 2.86 24.50
CA ASP A 88 -2.29 2.06 25.49
C ASP A 88 -2.39 0.59 25.07
N CYS A 89 -1.26 -0.05 24.90
CA CYS A 89 -1.18 -1.45 24.50
C CYS A 89 -0.26 -2.22 25.46
N GLU A 90 -0.54 -3.49 25.62
CA GLU A 90 0.39 -4.41 26.27
C GLU A 90 1.70 -4.50 25.46
N PRO A 91 2.81 -4.96 26.07
CA PRO A 91 4.02 -5.22 25.33
C PRO A 91 3.79 -6.13 24.13
N TYR A 92 4.53 -5.90 23.04
CA TYR A 92 4.40 -6.73 21.84
C TYR A 92 4.86 -8.17 22.11
N GLU A 93 4.02 -9.13 21.70
CA GLU A 93 4.30 -10.56 21.75
C GLU A 93 4.13 -11.16 20.36
N PRO A 94 5.22 -11.73 19.74
CA PRO A 94 5.16 -12.32 18.41
C PRO A 94 4.10 -13.44 18.32
N GLY A 95 3.27 -13.41 17.28
CA GLY A 95 2.23 -14.40 17.03
C GLY A 95 0.99 -14.27 17.92
N ILE A 96 0.98 -13.31 18.87
CA ILE A 96 -0.14 -13.05 19.78
C ILE A 96 -0.69 -11.65 19.59
N SER A 97 0.20 -10.64 19.53
CA SER A 97 -0.19 -9.26 19.35
C SER A 97 -0.73 -9.00 17.96
N GLU A 98 -1.87 -8.31 17.87
CA GLU A 98 -2.50 -7.95 16.60
C GLU A 98 -2.43 -6.45 16.36
N ILE A 99 -2.17 -6.05 15.12
CA ILE A 99 -2.15 -4.65 14.71
C ILE A 99 -3.56 -4.08 14.61
N ARG A 100 -3.71 -2.81 14.96
CA ARG A 100 -4.96 -2.07 14.72
C ARG A 100 -5.08 -1.73 13.24
N ARG A 101 -6.08 -2.33 12.57
CA ARG A 101 -6.27 -2.15 11.13
C ARG A 101 -7.19 -1.00 10.75
N ARG A 102 -7.89 -0.36 11.71
CA ARG A 102 -8.83 0.72 11.43
C ARG A 102 -8.60 1.91 12.36
N PHE A 103 -8.48 3.06 11.74
CA PHE A 103 -8.39 4.38 12.38
C PHE A 103 -9.51 5.25 11.81
N SER A 104 -10.36 5.85 12.64
CA SER A 104 -11.44 6.69 12.15
C SER A 104 -11.63 7.91 13.02
N ARG A 105 -11.94 9.04 12.38
CA ARG A 105 -12.23 10.30 13.06
C ARG A 105 -13.15 11.18 12.21
N ARG A 106 -13.96 12.01 12.87
CA ARG A 106 -14.73 13.06 12.21
C ARG A 106 -13.98 14.37 12.33
N HIS A 107 -14.13 15.22 11.30
CA HIS A 107 -13.65 16.59 11.31
C HIS A 107 -14.65 17.49 10.60
N SER A 108 -14.85 18.70 11.14
CA SER A 108 -15.81 19.66 10.61
C SER A 108 -15.10 20.83 9.94
N TYR A 109 -15.46 21.10 8.70
CA TYR A 109 -14.97 22.24 7.91
C TYR A 109 -16.03 23.34 7.88
N GLN A 110 -15.68 24.52 8.35
CA GLN A 110 -16.58 25.67 8.42
C GLN A 110 -16.63 26.47 7.13
N THR A 111 -15.57 26.44 6.34
CA THR A 111 -15.42 27.23 5.12
C THR A 111 -15.24 26.33 3.89
N GLY A 112 -15.68 26.87 2.75
CA GLY A 112 -15.45 26.22 1.45
C GLY A 112 -13.96 26.17 1.11
N GLY A 113 -13.54 25.09 0.46
CA GLY A 113 -12.16 24.90 0.06
C GLY A 113 -11.88 23.49 -0.46
N ARG A 114 -10.64 23.27 -0.87
CA ARG A 114 -10.09 21.95 -1.15
C ARG A 114 -9.08 21.65 -0.06
N TYR A 115 -9.35 20.61 0.71
CA TYR A 115 -8.51 20.21 1.82
C TYR A 115 -7.83 18.89 1.50
N GLN A 116 -6.52 18.84 1.70
CA GLN A 116 -5.75 17.59 1.63
C GLN A 116 -5.50 17.10 3.05
N ILE A 117 -6.09 15.97 3.37
CA ILE A 117 -5.97 15.35 4.69
C ILE A 117 -4.86 14.31 4.64
N ARG A 118 -4.03 14.26 5.68
CA ARG A 118 -3.01 13.25 5.89
C ARG A 118 -3.26 12.52 7.20
N LEU A 119 -3.15 11.22 7.14
CA LEU A 119 -3.10 10.36 8.32
C LEU A 119 -1.68 9.82 8.44
N HIS A 120 -1.02 10.15 9.52
CA HIS A 120 0.28 9.61 9.89
C HIS A 120 0.11 8.60 11.01
N LEU A 121 0.58 7.37 10.78
CA LEU A 121 0.72 6.37 11.83
C LEU A 121 2.13 6.49 12.40
N LYS A 122 2.24 6.68 13.70
CA LYS A 122 3.50 7.05 14.36
C LYS A 122 3.83 6.13 15.53
N ARG A 123 5.12 5.87 15.70
CA ARG A 123 5.70 5.28 16.91
C ARG A 123 6.58 6.33 17.57
N GLY A 124 6.11 6.88 18.69
CA GLY A 124 6.77 8.04 19.28
C GLY A 124 6.80 9.21 18.29
N ASN A 125 7.99 9.66 17.94
CA ASN A 125 8.18 10.74 16.96
C ASN A 125 8.34 10.26 15.51
N ASP A 126 8.53 8.96 15.30
CA ASP A 126 8.79 8.40 13.98
C ASP A 126 7.47 8.12 13.23
N THR A 127 7.38 8.58 12.00
CA THR A 127 6.27 8.25 11.11
C THR A 127 6.56 6.92 10.42
N ILE A 128 5.72 5.93 10.69
CA ILE A 128 5.84 4.58 10.14
C ILE A 128 5.15 4.48 8.78
N GLU A 129 3.96 5.10 8.67
CA GLU A 129 3.17 5.06 7.43
C GLU A 129 2.34 6.34 7.28
N THR A 130 2.05 6.74 6.03
CA THR A 130 1.24 7.93 5.73
C THR A 130 0.29 7.66 4.57
N ALA A 131 -0.99 8.00 4.76
CA ALA A 131 -1.97 8.03 3.68
C ALA A 131 -2.57 9.42 3.52
N ARG A 132 -3.09 9.71 2.33
CA ARG A 132 -3.68 11.01 1.97
C ARG A 132 -5.03 10.81 1.31
N THR A 133 -5.92 11.79 1.51
CA THR A 133 -7.16 11.93 0.75
C THR A 133 -7.49 13.40 0.57
N ASN A 134 -8.37 13.72 -0.36
CA ASN A 134 -8.82 15.09 -0.58
C ASN A 134 -10.32 15.17 -0.39
N VAL A 135 -10.78 16.29 0.16
CA VAL A 135 -12.20 16.65 0.22
C VAL A 135 -12.42 18.01 -0.43
N ARG A 136 -13.59 18.17 -1.03
CA ARG A 136 -14.05 19.45 -1.59
C ARG A 136 -15.23 19.93 -0.77
N ILE A 137 -15.08 21.05 -0.11
CA ILE A 137 -16.16 21.72 0.58
C ILE A 137 -16.56 22.93 -0.26
N GLN A 138 -17.81 22.99 -0.67
CA GLN A 138 -18.36 24.15 -1.36
C GLN A 138 -18.79 25.19 -0.33
N GLY A 139 -18.59 26.47 -0.63
CA GLY A 139 -19.09 27.56 0.21
C GLY A 139 -20.62 27.46 0.31
N GLY A 140 -21.17 27.64 1.52
CA GLY A 140 -22.60 27.84 1.68
C GLY A 140 -23.02 29.14 0.98
N LEU A 141 -24.24 29.17 0.45
CA LEU A 141 -24.83 30.43 0.01
C LEU A 141 -24.97 31.31 1.26
N LEU A 142 -24.33 32.48 1.25
CA LEU A 142 -24.63 33.49 2.25
C LEU A 142 -26.10 33.92 2.00
N PRO A 143 -26.96 33.89 3.00
CA PRO A 143 -28.25 34.54 2.87
C PRO A 143 -28.00 36.05 2.68
N ASP A 144 -28.60 36.62 1.66
CA ASP A 144 -28.63 38.08 1.42
C ASP A 144 -29.32 38.84 2.58
#